data_ddaee9aebb97808d4ebabf7825d4c422
#
_entry.id   ddaee9aebb97808d4ebabf7825d4c422
#
_cell.length_a   1.000
_cell.length_b   1.000
_cell.length_c   1.000
_cell.angle_alpha   90.00
_cell.angle_beta   90.00
_cell.angle_gamma   90.00
#
_symmetry.space_group_name_H-M   'P 1'
#
loop_
_entity.id
_entity.type
_entity.pdbx_description
1 polymer ?
#
loop_
_entity_poly.entity_id
_entity_poly.type
_entity_poly.pdbx_seq_one_letter_code
_entity_poly.pdbx_strand_id
1 'polypeptide(L)'
;GGEREASPKMQEVKFNYLNISVDFDSIFFFSVTNKNLFVNTSVFDAFAILLADGNEVYRTRLQISVPPMEQASYEVPVTLKNSMIDVEKEYCIVVSFVLKENTIWEKAGYEIAFGQHMIKKPVSEYSCDKSVELVVGNGNILVRGENFKALFSRMNLGMVSYVYGGVEMLPNTIPLPNFWRTPTNNDSGNMMPQRYAQWKIASMYVTTRENQRFADTSPRVEKNDNNIAITYTYFMPTTPQSSCEVTYRVFGDGTIETTLSYDPVKELGDMPEFGMMFKLDADYDTVKWYGLGPQETYEDRQHGGKYGVYENKVADNIAEYLVPQESGNKCRVRYAKVMDKKGRGMLFFGDELSFSALPYTPHELENAAHHFELPPVHYTVVRVAKKQMGVGGDDSWGAHTHPEYLLDVSEKMEFTFWFRGI
;
A
#
# COMPACT_ATOMS: atom_id res chain seq x y z
N GLY A 1 -3.43 4.38 -22.75
CA GLY A 1 -2.13 4.95 -23.05
C GLY A 1 -2.00 5.38 -24.49
N GLY A 2 -0.89 6.05 -24.84
CA GLY A 2 -0.61 6.55 -26.21
C GLY A 2 -0.64 5.45 -27.28
N GLU A 3 -0.27 4.24 -26.92
CA GLU A 3 -0.26 3.06 -27.82
C GLU A 3 -1.57 2.25 -27.80
N ARG A 4 -2.65 2.80 -27.23
CA ARG A 4 -3.96 2.17 -27.06
C ARG A 4 -3.97 0.95 -26.14
N GLU A 5 -2.97 0.77 -25.32
CA GLU A 5 -2.97 -0.23 -24.27
C GLU A 5 -3.93 0.15 -23.14
N ALA A 6 -4.53 -0.87 -22.52
CA ALA A 6 -5.41 -0.68 -21.39
C ALA A 6 -4.60 -0.12 -20.22
N SER A 7 -4.96 1.07 -19.73
CA SER A 7 -4.33 1.61 -18.53
C SER A 7 -4.79 0.85 -17.28
N PRO A 8 -4.02 0.84 -16.18
CA PRO A 8 -4.36 0.10 -14.96
C PRO A 8 -5.75 0.42 -14.39
N LYS A 9 -6.23 1.67 -14.54
CA LYS A 9 -7.58 2.09 -14.13
C LYS A 9 -8.72 1.33 -14.81
N MET A 10 -8.45 0.63 -15.93
CA MET A 10 -9.48 -0.17 -16.61
C MET A 10 -9.96 -1.35 -15.76
N GLN A 11 -9.21 -1.80 -14.77
CA GLN A 11 -9.66 -2.76 -13.78
C GLN A 11 -10.91 -2.25 -13.02
N GLU A 12 -10.88 -1.00 -12.57
CA GLU A 12 -12.01 -0.37 -11.88
C GLU A 12 -13.16 -0.05 -12.83
N VAL A 13 -12.85 0.44 -14.04
CA VAL A 13 -13.86 0.67 -15.08
C VAL A 13 -14.62 -0.63 -15.39
N LYS A 14 -13.90 -1.74 -15.59
CA LYS A 14 -14.51 -3.06 -15.81
C LYS A 14 -15.48 -3.38 -14.66
N PHE A 15 -15.08 -3.24 -13.41
CA PHE A 15 -15.91 -3.56 -12.25
C PHE A 15 -17.19 -2.72 -12.21
N ASN A 16 -17.10 -1.42 -12.43
CA ASN A 16 -18.25 -0.52 -12.39
C ASN A 16 -19.26 -0.76 -13.52
N TYR A 17 -18.83 -1.35 -14.64
CA TYR A 17 -19.69 -1.68 -15.77
C TYR A 17 -20.14 -3.15 -15.81
N LEU A 18 -19.96 -3.91 -14.72
CA LEU A 18 -20.42 -5.30 -14.65
C LEU A 18 -21.94 -5.39 -14.73
N ASN A 19 -22.42 -6.32 -15.57
CA ASN A 19 -23.84 -6.64 -15.68
C ASN A 19 -24.33 -7.64 -14.61
N ILE A 20 -23.44 -8.14 -13.78
CA ILE A 20 -23.74 -8.97 -12.61
C ILE A 20 -23.00 -8.37 -11.44
N SER A 21 -23.68 -8.05 -10.35
CA SER A 21 -23.07 -7.72 -9.08
C SER A 21 -23.28 -8.84 -8.07
N VAL A 22 -22.29 -9.02 -7.20
CA VAL A 22 -22.32 -9.96 -6.10
C VAL A 22 -22.01 -9.18 -4.83
N ASP A 23 -22.96 -9.15 -3.91
CA ASP A 23 -22.88 -8.42 -2.67
C ASP A 23 -23.02 -9.40 -1.50
N PHE A 24 -22.08 -9.35 -0.55
CA PHE A 24 -22.10 -10.23 0.62
C PHE A 24 -22.81 -9.53 1.78
N ASP A 25 -23.87 -10.15 2.30
CA ASP A 25 -24.55 -9.72 3.53
C ASP A 25 -23.79 -10.18 4.78
N SER A 26 -23.08 -11.30 4.67
CA SER A 26 -22.26 -11.91 5.74
C SER A 26 -21.36 -13.00 5.16
N ILE A 27 -20.59 -13.67 6.03
CA ILE A 27 -19.84 -14.89 5.66
C ILE A 27 -20.76 -16.06 5.27
N PHE A 28 -22.07 -15.95 5.50
CA PHE A 28 -23.03 -17.03 5.27
C PHE A 28 -23.89 -16.82 4.02
N PHE A 29 -24.13 -15.58 3.65
CA PHE A 29 -25.07 -15.23 2.59
C PHE A 29 -24.50 -14.16 1.66
N PHE A 30 -24.84 -14.29 0.38
CA PHE A 30 -24.58 -13.29 -0.64
C PHE A 30 -25.77 -13.14 -1.57
N SER A 31 -25.93 -11.99 -2.16
CA SER A 31 -26.93 -11.71 -3.19
C SER A 31 -26.26 -11.55 -4.56
N VAL A 32 -26.97 -11.96 -5.59
CA VAL A 32 -26.58 -11.78 -6.99
C VAL A 32 -27.66 -10.94 -7.68
N THR A 33 -27.24 -9.78 -8.18
CA THR A 33 -28.11 -8.92 -8.99
C THR A 33 -27.73 -9.07 -10.46
N ASN A 34 -28.69 -9.49 -11.28
CA ASN A 34 -28.55 -9.60 -12.72
C ASN A 34 -29.04 -8.33 -13.42
N LYS A 35 -28.14 -7.49 -13.91
CA LYS A 35 -28.44 -6.24 -14.65
C LYS A 35 -28.57 -6.46 -16.16
N ASN A 36 -28.37 -7.70 -16.64
CA ASN A 36 -28.64 -8.01 -18.07
C ASN A 36 -30.11 -7.84 -18.38
N LEU A 37 -30.41 -7.31 -19.56
CA LEU A 37 -31.79 -7.08 -20.02
C LEU A 37 -32.46 -8.36 -20.55
N PHE A 38 -31.70 -9.31 -21.11
CA PHE A 38 -32.23 -10.45 -21.85
C PHE A 38 -31.63 -11.79 -21.46
N VAL A 39 -30.57 -11.81 -20.62
CA VAL A 39 -29.77 -13.00 -20.36
C VAL A 39 -29.90 -13.42 -18.91
N ASN A 40 -30.25 -14.67 -18.65
CA ASN A 40 -30.23 -15.26 -17.31
C ASN A 40 -28.77 -15.59 -16.91
N THR A 41 -28.40 -15.44 -15.64
CA THR A 41 -27.04 -15.74 -15.15
C THR A 41 -26.63 -17.18 -15.33
N SER A 42 -27.58 -18.13 -15.53
CA SER A 42 -27.33 -19.55 -15.76
C SER A 42 -26.52 -19.85 -17.05
N VAL A 43 -26.40 -18.88 -17.96
CA VAL A 43 -25.53 -19.04 -19.17
C VAL A 43 -24.04 -18.95 -18.82
N PHE A 44 -23.69 -18.52 -17.63
CA PHE A 44 -22.34 -18.43 -17.12
C PHE A 44 -22.05 -19.56 -16.13
N ASP A 45 -20.79 -19.89 -15.93
CA ASP A 45 -20.36 -20.72 -14.81
C ASP A 45 -20.07 -19.84 -13.60
N ALA A 46 -20.56 -20.27 -12.44
CA ALA A 46 -20.31 -19.58 -11.18
C ALA A 46 -19.50 -20.47 -10.23
N PHE A 47 -18.54 -19.87 -9.53
CA PHE A 47 -17.71 -20.55 -8.55
C PHE A 47 -17.64 -19.79 -7.24
N ALA A 48 -17.68 -20.53 -6.11
CA ALA A 48 -17.24 -20.03 -4.83
C ALA A 48 -15.80 -20.48 -4.60
N ILE A 49 -14.95 -19.53 -4.26
CA ILE A 49 -13.50 -19.71 -4.09
C ILE A 49 -13.15 -19.25 -2.68
N LEU A 50 -12.36 -20.03 -1.96
CA LEU A 50 -11.79 -19.63 -0.67
C LEU A 50 -10.31 -19.37 -0.85
N LEU A 51 -9.88 -18.18 -0.48
CA LEU A 51 -8.47 -17.83 -0.33
C LEU A 51 -8.09 -17.88 1.14
N ALA A 52 -6.90 -18.37 1.46
CA ALA A 52 -6.26 -18.27 2.76
C ALA A 52 -4.93 -17.53 2.59
N ASP A 53 -4.75 -16.42 3.29
CA ASP A 53 -3.61 -15.50 3.12
C ASP A 53 -3.33 -15.17 1.63
N GLY A 54 -4.40 -14.91 0.87
CA GLY A 54 -4.36 -14.56 -0.55
C GLY A 54 -4.15 -15.71 -1.53
N ASN A 55 -3.99 -16.96 -1.07
CA ASN A 55 -3.80 -18.14 -1.93
C ASN A 55 -5.07 -18.99 -1.98
N GLU A 56 -5.45 -19.46 -3.18
CA GLU A 56 -6.61 -20.32 -3.34
C GLU A 56 -6.39 -21.67 -2.62
N VAL A 57 -7.29 -22.00 -1.70
CA VAL A 57 -7.26 -23.26 -0.93
C VAL A 57 -8.46 -24.16 -1.20
N TYR A 58 -9.55 -23.59 -1.72
CA TYR A 58 -10.75 -24.36 -2.04
C TYR A 58 -11.55 -23.66 -3.17
N ARG A 59 -12.15 -24.48 -4.04
CA ARG A 59 -13.04 -24.02 -5.10
C ARG A 59 -14.19 -24.99 -5.30
N THR A 60 -15.39 -24.47 -5.46
CA THR A 60 -16.56 -25.29 -5.79
C THR A 60 -17.45 -24.56 -6.80
N ARG A 61 -18.14 -25.31 -7.66
CA ARG A 61 -19.10 -24.78 -8.60
C ARG A 61 -20.42 -24.44 -7.90
N LEU A 62 -21.01 -23.31 -8.25
CA LEU A 62 -22.32 -22.87 -7.79
C LEU A 62 -23.36 -23.05 -8.86
N GLN A 63 -24.60 -23.39 -8.43
CA GLN A 63 -25.79 -23.37 -9.30
C GLN A 63 -26.51 -22.05 -9.07
N ILE A 64 -26.28 -21.07 -9.93
CA ILE A 64 -26.87 -19.73 -9.85
C ILE A 64 -27.72 -19.47 -11.09
N SER A 65 -28.99 -19.10 -10.87
CA SER A 65 -29.93 -18.77 -11.93
C SER A 65 -30.78 -17.59 -11.50
N VAL A 66 -30.42 -16.41 -11.99
CA VAL A 66 -31.13 -15.16 -11.72
C VAL A 66 -31.68 -14.63 -13.07
N PRO A 67 -33.00 -14.46 -13.23
CA PRO A 67 -33.58 -13.89 -14.44
C PRO A 67 -33.06 -12.47 -14.73
N PRO A 68 -33.24 -11.97 -15.96
CA PRO A 68 -32.90 -10.60 -16.31
C PRO A 68 -33.59 -9.58 -15.39
N MET A 69 -32.82 -8.57 -14.95
CA MET A 69 -33.27 -7.45 -14.10
C MET A 69 -33.80 -7.86 -12.72
N GLU A 70 -33.41 -9.06 -12.25
CA GLU A 70 -33.80 -9.58 -10.93
C GLU A 70 -32.62 -9.77 -10.02
N GLN A 71 -32.92 -9.99 -8.75
CA GLN A 71 -31.95 -10.31 -7.68
C GLN A 71 -32.38 -11.58 -6.94
N ALA A 72 -31.40 -12.38 -6.53
CA ALA A 72 -31.65 -13.54 -5.68
C ALA A 72 -30.52 -13.70 -4.65
N SER A 73 -30.88 -14.20 -3.46
CA SER A 73 -29.94 -14.50 -2.39
C SER A 73 -29.56 -15.98 -2.40
N TYR A 74 -28.30 -16.24 -2.04
CA TYR A 74 -27.71 -17.57 -2.01
C TYR A 74 -26.94 -17.77 -0.70
N GLU A 75 -26.86 -19.02 -0.28
CA GLU A 75 -26.04 -19.39 0.87
C GLU A 75 -24.62 -19.76 0.40
N VAL A 76 -23.62 -19.32 1.17
CA VAL A 76 -22.22 -19.75 0.98
C VAL A 76 -22.14 -21.26 1.27
N PRO A 77 -21.54 -22.09 0.39
CA PRO A 77 -21.47 -23.53 0.57
C PRO A 77 -20.87 -23.94 1.93
N VAL A 78 -21.52 -24.86 2.63
CA VAL A 78 -21.07 -25.38 3.93
C VAL A 78 -19.68 -26.00 3.84
N THR A 79 -19.35 -26.66 2.73
CA THR A 79 -18.01 -27.24 2.48
C THR A 79 -16.92 -26.18 2.48
N LEU A 80 -17.20 -24.99 1.95
CA LEU A 80 -16.26 -23.86 1.94
C LEU A 80 -16.07 -23.33 3.37
N LYS A 81 -17.16 -23.16 4.13
CA LYS A 81 -17.09 -22.73 5.54
C LYS A 81 -16.27 -23.69 6.39
N ASN A 82 -16.44 -25.00 6.19
CA ASN A 82 -15.69 -26.03 6.90
C ASN A 82 -14.21 -26.12 6.52
N SER A 83 -13.79 -25.43 5.45
CA SER A 83 -12.39 -25.34 5.03
C SER A 83 -11.64 -24.17 5.71
N MET A 84 -12.33 -23.30 6.44
CA MET A 84 -11.75 -22.22 7.24
C MET A 84 -11.40 -22.73 8.65
N ILE A 85 -10.35 -23.55 8.74
CA ILE A 85 -9.99 -24.28 9.96
C ILE A 85 -8.88 -23.65 10.79
N ASP A 86 -8.11 -22.73 10.21
CA ASP A 86 -6.95 -22.11 10.86
C ASP A 86 -7.28 -20.67 11.25
N VAL A 87 -7.44 -20.43 12.53
CA VAL A 87 -7.79 -19.10 13.08
C VAL A 87 -6.66 -18.07 12.94
N GLU A 88 -5.45 -18.52 12.69
CA GLU A 88 -4.29 -17.64 12.46
C GLU A 88 -4.22 -17.12 11.02
N LYS A 89 -5.07 -17.62 10.13
CA LYS A 89 -5.15 -17.19 8.74
C LYS A 89 -6.26 -16.18 8.50
N GLU A 90 -5.99 -15.28 7.60
CA GLU A 90 -6.99 -14.41 6.99
C GLU A 90 -7.64 -15.14 5.82
N TYR A 91 -8.96 -15.12 5.74
CA TYR A 91 -9.71 -15.76 4.65
C TYR A 91 -10.44 -14.74 3.79
N CYS A 92 -10.52 -15.01 2.49
CA CYS A 92 -11.38 -14.27 1.58
C CYS A 92 -12.26 -15.23 0.79
N ILE A 93 -13.58 -14.99 0.85
CA ILE A 93 -14.54 -15.70 0.02
C ILE A 93 -14.75 -14.88 -1.26
N VAL A 94 -14.57 -15.51 -2.42
CA VAL A 94 -14.83 -14.90 -3.72
C VAL A 94 -15.94 -15.69 -4.43
N VAL A 95 -16.96 -14.99 -4.93
CA VAL A 95 -17.92 -15.55 -5.89
C VAL A 95 -17.58 -14.97 -7.25
N SER A 96 -17.30 -15.84 -8.22
CA SER A 96 -16.80 -15.47 -9.55
C SER A 96 -17.69 -16.07 -10.63
N PHE A 97 -18.04 -15.26 -11.63
CA PHE A 97 -18.76 -15.67 -12.83
C PHE A 97 -17.82 -15.67 -14.03
N VAL A 98 -17.81 -16.76 -14.80
CA VAL A 98 -16.94 -16.91 -15.97
C VAL A 98 -17.74 -17.35 -17.20
N LEU A 99 -17.23 -17.04 -18.40
CA LEU A 99 -17.80 -17.52 -19.66
C LEU A 99 -17.74 -19.06 -19.73
N LYS A 100 -18.85 -19.72 -20.07
CA LYS A 100 -18.90 -21.17 -20.32
C LYS A 100 -18.26 -21.55 -21.63
N GLU A 101 -18.41 -20.70 -22.66
CA GLU A 101 -18.02 -20.95 -24.02
C GLU A 101 -17.20 -19.80 -24.57
N ASN A 102 -16.46 -20.06 -25.65
CA ASN A 102 -15.78 -19.01 -26.40
C ASN A 102 -16.80 -18.06 -27.04
N THR A 103 -16.53 -16.78 -26.92
CA THR A 103 -17.26 -15.70 -27.59
C THR A 103 -16.39 -15.08 -28.69
N ILE A 104 -16.93 -14.13 -29.45
CA ILE A 104 -16.15 -13.38 -30.45
C ILE A 104 -15.12 -12.43 -29.82
N TRP A 105 -15.23 -12.12 -28.52
CA TRP A 105 -14.41 -11.13 -27.83
C TRP A 105 -13.55 -11.74 -26.71
N GLU A 106 -13.90 -12.92 -26.15
CA GLU A 106 -13.12 -13.61 -25.13
C GLU A 106 -13.33 -15.12 -25.11
N LYS A 107 -12.41 -15.86 -24.48
CA LYS A 107 -12.41 -17.33 -24.36
C LYS A 107 -13.23 -17.79 -23.14
N ALA A 108 -13.69 -19.04 -23.21
CA ALA A 108 -14.27 -19.74 -22.06
C ALA A 108 -13.31 -19.65 -20.85
N GLY A 109 -13.88 -19.47 -19.64
CA GLY A 109 -13.14 -19.26 -18.42
C GLY A 109 -12.77 -17.81 -18.12
N TYR A 110 -12.99 -16.87 -19.06
CA TYR A 110 -12.79 -15.45 -18.78
C TYR A 110 -13.78 -14.96 -17.73
N GLU A 111 -13.26 -14.31 -16.66
CA GLU A 111 -14.07 -13.76 -15.56
C GLU A 111 -14.79 -12.49 -16.01
N ILE A 112 -16.13 -12.54 -15.93
CA ILE A 112 -17.02 -11.44 -16.32
C ILE A 112 -17.53 -10.65 -15.12
N ALA A 113 -17.59 -11.27 -13.94
CA ALA A 113 -18.04 -10.60 -12.71
C ALA A 113 -17.50 -11.34 -11.48
N PHE A 114 -17.32 -10.62 -10.40
CA PHE A 114 -16.99 -11.19 -9.11
C PHE A 114 -17.51 -10.31 -7.96
N GLY A 115 -17.62 -10.91 -6.78
CA GLY A 115 -17.71 -10.22 -5.50
C GLY A 115 -16.84 -10.95 -4.49
N GLN A 116 -16.39 -10.27 -3.46
CA GLN A 116 -15.48 -10.83 -2.45
C GLN A 116 -15.83 -10.35 -1.06
N HIS A 117 -15.57 -11.19 -0.07
CA HIS A 117 -15.78 -10.91 1.34
C HIS A 117 -14.58 -11.34 2.17
N MET A 118 -13.99 -10.38 2.89
CA MET A 118 -12.80 -10.62 3.71
C MET A 118 -13.19 -11.00 5.14
N ILE A 119 -12.57 -12.04 5.66
CA ILE A 119 -12.68 -12.50 7.04
C ILE A 119 -11.31 -12.33 7.67
N LYS A 120 -11.14 -11.19 8.37
CA LYS A 120 -9.87 -10.82 8.98
C LYS A 120 -9.51 -11.74 10.13
N LYS A 121 -8.23 -12.05 10.26
CA LYS A 121 -7.72 -12.68 11.48
C LYS A 121 -7.63 -11.63 12.61
N PRO A 122 -7.63 -12.08 13.87
CA PRO A 122 -7.34 -11.20 14.99
C PRO A 122 -5.97 -10.52 14.83
N VAL A 123 -5.90 -9.25 15.16
CA VAL A 123 -4.63 -8.52 15.20
C VAL A 123 -3.85 -8.98 16.43
N SER A 124 -2.63 -9.46 16.25
CA SER A 124 -1.71 -9.81 17.34
C SER A 124 -0.56 -8.80 17.36
N GLU A 125 -0.15 -8.42 18.58
CA GLU A 125 1.07 -7.63 18.75
C GLU A 125 2.30 -8.44 18.30
N TYR A 126 3.22 -7.77 17.61
CA TYR A 126 4.48 -8.41 17.24
C TYR A 126 5.34 -8.63 18.48
N SER A 127 5.84 -9.84 18.67
CA SER A 127 6.73 -10.20 19.76
C SER A 127 7.92 -11.02 19.26
N CYS A 128 9.06 -10.89 19.93
CA CYS A 128 10.26 -11.65 19.63
C CYS A 128 11.04 -11.90 20.93
N ASP A 129 11.37 -13.17 21.18
CA ASP A 129 12.11 -13.58 22.39
C ASP A 129 13.63 -13.49 22.23
N LYS A 130 14.13 -13.13 21.03
CA LYS A 130 15.56 -12.98 20.80
C LYS A 130 16.09 -11.72 21.48
N SER A 131 17.27 -11.82 22.06
CA SER A 131 17.93 -10.68 22.70
C SER A 131 18.42 -9.64 21.68
N VAL A 132 18.42 -8.39 22.11
CA VAL A 132 18.92 -7.24 21.35
C VAL A 132 19.92 -6.45 22.18
N GLU A 133 21.01 -6.04 21.55
CA GLU A 133 22.07 -5.25 22.19
C GLU A 133 22.02 -3.80 21.73
N LEU A 134 22.18 -2.88 22.70
CA LEU A 134 22.26 -1.43 22.49
C LEU A 134 23.67 -0.95 22.79
N VAL A 135 24.26 -0.22 21.83
CA VAL A 135 25.53 0.50 22.02
C VAL A 135 25.34 1.98 21.68
N VAL A 136 25.49 2.85 22.66
CA VAL A 136 25.33 4.30 22.49
C VAL A 136 26.69 4.95 22.40
N GLY A 137 27.00 5.51 21.23
CA GLY A 137 28.19 6.31 20.98
C GLY A 137 27.89 7.82 20.95
N ASN A 138 28.92 8.64 20.77
CA ASN A 138 28.76 10.09 20.71
C ASN A 138 27.99 10.57 19.47
N GLY A 139 28.19 9.92 18.31
CA GLY A 139 27.58 10.31 17.04
C GLY A 139 26.46 9.38 16.60
N ASN A 140 26.46 8.13 17.04
CA ASN A 140 25.55 7.10 16.58
C ASN A 140 25.06 6.19 17.71
N ILE A 141 23.91 5.57 17.48
CA ILE A 141 23.31 4.53 18.31
C ILE A 141 23.25 3.27 17.46
N LEU A 142 23.91 2.20 17.91
CA LEU A 142 23.88 0.90 17.28
C LEU A 142 22.94 -0.02 18.06
N VAL A 143 22.00 -0.62 17.34
CA VAL A 143 21.16 -1.73 17.82
C VAL A 143 21.51 -2.96 17.00
N ARG A 144 21.85 -4.07 17.65
CA ARG A 144 22.25 -5.29 16.95
C ARG A 144 21.70 -6.56 17.59
N GLY A 145 21.50 -7.56 16.78
CA GLY A 145 21.22 -8.93 17.17
C GLY A 145 22.13 -9.90 16.42
N GLU A 146 21.74 -11.16 16.37
CA GLU A 146 22.53 -12.22 15.76
C GLU A 146 22.82 -11.97 14.27
N ASN A 147 21.80 -11.61 13.49
CA ASN A 147 21.85 -11.52 12.02
C ASN A 147 21.66 -10.09 11.47
N PHE A 148 21.61 -9.08 12.34
CA PHE A 148 21.36 -7.71 11.89
C PHE A 148 22.15 -6.68 12.69
N LYS A 149 22.29 -5.49 12.08
CA LYS A 149 22.76 -4.26 12.71
C LYS A 149 21.94 -3.10 12.17
N ALA A 150 21.37 -2.30 13.06
CA ALA A 150 20.68 -1.05 12.72
C ALA A 150 21.44 0.12 13.37
N LEU A 151 21.88 1.06 12.56
CA LEU A 151 22.65 2.22 13.00
C LEU A 151 21.80 3.48 12.85
N PHE A 152 21.61 4.17 13.95
CA PHE A 152 20.86 5.42 14.04
C PHE A 152 21.81 6.58 14.32
N SER A 153 21.63 7.69 13.61
CA SER A 153 22.47 8.86 13.81
C SER A 153 21.90 9.78 14.89
N ARG A 154 22.78 10.30 15.74
CA ARG A 154 22.43 11.38 16.68
C ARG A 154 22.54 12.78 16.05
N MET A 155 23.11 12.87 14.86
CA MET A 155 23.38 14.14 14.16
C MET A 155 22.63 14.29 12.85
N ASN A 156 22.21 13.20 12.24
CA ASN A 156 21.48 13.13 10.99
C ASN A 156 20.02 12.69 11.21
N LEU A 157 19.25 12.65 10.13
CA LEU A 157 17.80 12.56 10.16
C LEU A 157 17.20 11.18 10.52
N GLY A 158 17.95 10.19 11.04
CA GLY A 158 17.32 8.92 11.38
C GLY A 158 18.23 7.70 11.28
N MET A 159 17.70 6.60 10.80
CA MET A 159 18.42 5.35 10.58
C MET A 159 19.29 5.45 9.33
N VAL A 160 20.62 5.38 9.51
CA VAL A 160 21.63 5.61 8.46
C VAL A 160 22.20 4.32 7.88
N SER A 161 21.93 3.17 8.48
CA SER A 161 22.36 1.86 8.00
C SER A 161 21.47 0.78 8.59
N TYR A 162 21.10 -0.18 7.77
CA TYR A 162 20.40 -1.39 8.18
C TYR A 162 21.01 -2.60 7.47
N VAL A 163 21.90 -3.32 8.17
CA VAL A 163 22.53 -4.54 7.67
C VAL A 163 21.73 -5.75 8.14
N TYR A 164 21.32 -6.61 7.22
CA TYR A 164 20.64 -7.86 7.52
C TYR A 164 21.27 -9.01 6.73
N GLY A 165 21.57 -10.13 7.41
CA GLY A 165 22.27 -11.26 6.78
C GLY A 165 23.61 -10.88 6.16
N GLY A 166 24.29 -9.84 6.67
CA GLY A 166 25.55 -9.33 6.15
C GLY A 166 25.42 -8.39 4.94
N VAL A 167 24.20 -8.05 4.51
CA VAL A 167 23.94 -7.14 3.37
C VAL A 167 23.38 -5.81 3.88
N GLU A 168 23.95 -4.68 3.40
CA GLU A 168 23.40 -3.35 3.66
C GLU A 168 22.12 -3.16 2.82
N MET A 169 21.01 -2.90 3.50
CA MET A 169 19.69 -2.75 2.87
C MET A 169 19.36 -1.30 2.50
N LEU A 170 20.04 -0.33 3.14
CA LEU A 170 19.79 1.11 2.96
C LEU A 170 21.08 1.86 2.60
N PRO A 171 21.74 1.53 1.46
CA PRO A 171 23.01 2.14 1.10
C PRO A 171 22.83 3.64 0.82
N ASN A 172 23.47 4.48 1.67
CA ASN A 172 23.47 5.95 1.53
C ASN A 172 22.08 6.61 1.53
N THR A 173 21.10 5.97 2.15
CA THR A 173 19.74 6.50 2.24
C THR A 173 19.24 6.47 3.69
N ILE A 174 18.28 7.34 3.98
CA ILE A 174 17.63 7.42 5.30
C ILE A 174 16.11 7.36 5.04
N PRO A 175 15.38 6.42 5.67
CA PRO A 175 13.92 6.44 5.62
C PRO A 175 13.39 7.72 6.27
N LEU A 176 12.51 8.43 5.57
CA LEU A 176 11.97 9.70 6.03
C LEU A 176 10.44 9.70 5.98
N PRO A 177 9.78 10.51 6.84
CA PRO A 177 8.36 10.80 6.70
C PRO A 177 8.05 11.35 5.31
N ASN A 178 6.94 10.92 4.73
CA ASN A 178 6.45 11.39 3.45
C ASN A 178 4.99 11.77 3.53
N PHE A 179 4.66 12.97 3.04
CA PHE A 179 3.32 13.56 3.06
C PHE A 179 2.85 13.92 1.65
N TRP A 180 3.61 13.52 0.63
CA TRP A 180 3.40 13.90 -0.74
C TRP A 180 3.35 12.68 -1.67
N ARG A 181 2.41 12.69 -2.60
CA ARG A 181 2.37 11.81 -3.77
C ARG A 181 2.46 12.64 -5.05
N THR A 182 2.81 11.99 -6.14
CA THR A 182 2.83 12.67 -7.44
C THR A 182 1.42 13.13 -7.83
N PRO A 183 1.21 14.38 -8.23
CA PRO A 183 -0.08 14.83 -8.74
C PRO A 183 -0.51 14.06 -9.99
N THR A 184 -1.80 13.75 -10.07
CA THR A 184 -2.44 13.27 -11.30
C THR A 184 -2.83 14.42 -12.20
N ASN A 185 -3.28 14.13 -13.43
CA ASN A 185 -3.86 15.15 -14.30
C ASN A 185 -5.05 15.84 -13.66
N ASN A 186 -5.88 15.09 -12.92
CA ASN A 186 -7.02 15.65 -12.20
C ASN A 186 -6.58 16.58 -11.06
N ASP A 187 -5.57 16.18 -10.29
CA ASP A 187 -4.97 17.01 -9.24
C ASP A 187 -4.41 18.33 -9.82
N SER A 188 -3.74 18.27 -10.97
CA SER A 188 -3.21 19.44 -11.66
C SER A 188 -4.35 20.36 -12.11
N GLY A 189 -5.45 19.78 -12.62
CA GLY A 189 -6.64 20.52 -13.04
C GLY A 189 -7.34 21.26 -11.89
N ASN A 190 -7.35 20.69 -10.69
CA ASN A 190 -7.92 21.34 -9.49
C ASN A 190 -6.91 22.12 -8.65
N MET A 191 -5.70 22.34 -9.17
CA MET A 191 -4.63 23.10 -8.53
C MET A 191 -4.18 22.48 -7.17
N MET A 192 -4.27 21.15 -6.99
CA MET A 192 -3.83 20.46 -5.80
C MET A 192 -2.36 20.75 -5.45
N PRO A 193 -1.41 20.76 -6.43
CA PRO A 193 -0.01 21.07 -6.13
C PRO A 193 0.20 22.45 -5.50
N GLN A 194 -0.63 23.43 -5.85
CA GLN A 194 -0.58 24.77 -5.27
C GLN A 194 -1.28 24.80 -3.89
N ARG A 195 -2.46 24.21 -3.79
CA ARG A 195 -3.25 24.20 -2.53
C ARG A 195 -2.53 23.49 -1.40
N TYR A 196 -1.80 22.41 -1.69
CA TYR A 196 -1.15 21.56 -0.71
C TYR A 196 0.39 21.60 -0.78
N ALA A 197 0.97 22.62 -1.43
CA ALA A 197 2.41 22.79 -1.63
C ALA A 197 3.25 22.62 -0.34
N GLN A 198 2.70 23.02 0.81
CA GLN A 198 3.40 22.91 2.09
C GLN A 198 3.76 21.45 2.44
N TRP A 199 2.91 20.49 2.07
CA TRP A 199 3.18 19.07 2.30
C TRP A 199 4.29 18.52 1.40
N LYS A 200 4.39 19.02 0.16
CA LYS A 200 5.54 18.75 -0.72
C LYS A 200 6.83 19.23 -0.08
N ILE A 201 6.85 20.48 0.34
CA ILE A 201 8.02 21.09 0.99
C ILE A 201 8.36 20.35 2.30
N ALA A 202 7.37 20.00 3.10
CA ALA A 202 7.55 19.20 4.30
C ALA A 202 8.23 17.86 4.00
N SER A 203 7.78 17.12 2.98
CA SER A 203 8.38 15.83 2.60
C SER A 203 9.83 15.95 2.11
N MET A 204 10.19 17.07 1.48
CA MET A 204 11.53 17.29 0.95
C MET A 204 12.54 17.78 2.01
N TYR A 205 12.07 18.54 2.99
CA TYR A 205 12.92 19.33 3.89
C TYR A 205 12.59 19.12 5.37
N VAL A 206 12.02 17.97 5.72
CA VAL A 206 11.90 17.57 7.14
C VAL A 206 13.29 17.56 7.80
N THR A 207 13.37 18.04 9.02
CA THR A 207 14.62 18.13 9.77
C THR A 207 14.42 17.76 11.24
N THR A 208 15.45 17.23 11.87
CA THR A 208 15.47 17.02 13.34
C THR A 208 15.94 18.27 14.11
N ARG A 209 16.16 19.39 13.41
CA ARG A 209 16.64 20.65 14.01
C ARG A 209 15.54 21.69 14.00
N GLU A 210 15.03 22.00 15.17
CA GLU A 210 14.14 23.13 15.37
C GLU A 210 14.94 24.43 15.30
N ASN A 211 14.82 25.25 14.30
CA ASN A 211 15.30 26.65 14.13
C ASN A 211 16.51 27.13 14.98
N GLN A 212 17.12 26.26 15.78
CA GLN A 212 18.23 26.55 16.67
C GLN A 212 19.51 25.82 16.21
N ARG A 213 20.51 26.62 15.92
CA ARG A 213 21.80 26.17 15.36
C ARG A 213 22.55 25.15 16.26
N PHE A 214 22.19 25.06 17.55
CA PHE A 214 22.84 24.23 18.56
C PHE A 214 21.86 23.40 19.40
N ALA A 215 20.60 23.20 18.93
CA ALA A 215 19.66 22.34 19.63
C ALA A 215 20.19 20.89 19.66
N ASP A 216 19.92 20.21 20.75
CA ASP A 216 20.15 18.75 20.83
C ASP A 216 19.15 18.06 19.89
N THR A 217 19.69 17.44 18.85
CA THR A 217 18.90 16.70 17.84
C THR A 217 18.91 15.20 18.10
N SER A 218 19.45 14.80 19.26
CA SER A 218 19.54 13.39 19.63
C SER A 218 18.17 12.78 19.78
N PRO A 219 17.94 11.59 19.22
CA PRO A 219 16.69 10.87 19.44
C PRO A 219 16.54 10.43 20.90
N ARG A 220 15.31 10.29 21.35
CA ARG A 220 14.99 9.62 22.61
C ARG A 220 15.23 8.12 22.47
N VAL A 221 15.91 7.51 23.43
CA VAL A 221 16.23 6.07 23.43
C VAL A 221 15.65 5.42 24.67
N GLU A 222 14.86 4.38 24.46
CA GLU A 222 14.25 3.61 25.55
C GLU A 222 14.63 2.12 25.36
N LYS A 223 15.19 1.54 26.42
CA LYS A 223 15.51 0.13 26.46
C LYS A 223 14.43 -0.62 27.21
N ASN A 224 13.77 -1.54 26.51
CA ASN A 224 12.79 -2.48 27.08
C ASN A 224 13.42 -3.89 27.16
N ASP A 225 12.72 -4.83 27.75
CA ASP A 225 13.22 -6.19 27.96
C ASP A 225 13.61 -6.87 26.65
N ASN A 226 12.77 -6.76 25.61
CA ASN A 226 12.90 -7.49 24.34
C ASN A 226 13.10 -6.60 23.12
N ASN A 227 13.16 -5.27 23.28
CA ASN A 227 13.35 -4.32 22.18
C ASN A 227 13.99 -3.01 22.62
N ILE A 228 14.48 -2.27 21.64
CA ILE A 228 15.01 -0.91 21.82
C ILE A 228 14.14 0.04 20.99
N ALA A 229 13.54 1.06 21.61
CA ALA A 229 12.81 2.11 20.93
C ALA A 229 13.67 3.35 20.75
N ILE A 230 13.70 3.91 19.55
CA ILE A 230 14.44 5.13 19.17
C ILE A 230 13.46 6.07 18.49
N THR A 231 13.19 7.22 19.11
CA THR A 231 12.22 8.21 18.64
C THR A 231 12.90 9.47 18.18
N TYR A 232 12.64 9.86 16.94
CA TYR A 232 13.03 11.14 16.37
C TYR A 232 11.83 12.07 16.30
N THR A 233 12.03 13.34 16.66
CA THR A 233 11.10 14.42 16.35
C THR A 233 11.56 15.12 15.09
N TYR A 234 10.69 15.18 14.09
CA TYR A 234 10.94 15.86 12.83
C TYR A 234 10.13 17.16 12.75
N PHE A 235 10.81 18.27 12.51
CA PHE A 235 10.20 19.56 12.26
C PHE A 235 9.98 19.75 10.76
N MET A 236 8.79 20.20 10.41
CA MET A 236 8.38 20.45 9.04
C MET A 236 8.38 21.96 8.76
N PRO A 237 8.93 22.40 7.62
CA PRO A 237 8.97 23.83 7.26
C PRO A 237 7.61 24.32 6.72
N THR A 238 6.57 24.15 7.51
CA THR A 238 5.20 24.58 7.23
C THR A 238 4.87 25.90 7.94
N THR A 239 3.81 26.56 7.52
CA THR A 239 3.30 27.78 8.16
C THR A 239 1.81 27.62 8.44
N PRO A 240 1.38 27.46 9.70
CA PRO A 240 2.19 27.37 10.92
C PRO A 240 3.20 26.21 10.92
N GLN A 241 4.27 26.36 11.70
CA GLN A 241 5.25 25.28 11.86
C GLN A 241 4.59 24.06 12.50
N SER A 242 4.91 22.89 12.00
CA SER A 242 4.42 21.61 12.52
C SER A 242 5.57 20.62 12.73
N SER A 243 5.28 19.52 13.41
CA SER A 243 6.24 18.45 13.66
C SER A 243 5.54 17.09 13.66
N CYS A 244 6.32 16.04 13.41
CA CYS A 244 5.88 14.66 13.59
C CYS A 244 6.95 13.87 14.34
N GLU A 245 6.58 12.71 14.88
CA GLU A 245 7.51 11.79 15.51
C GLU A 245 7.57 10.47 14.75
N VAL A 246 8.77 9.91 14.64
CA VAL A 246 8.98 8.55 14.15
C VAL A 246 9.67 7.74 15.24
N THR A 247 9.00 6.70 15.69
CA THR A 247 9.56 5.72 16.64
C THR A 247 9.93 4.45 15.90
N TYR A 248 11.19 4.05 15.97
CA TYR A 248 11.70 2.77 15.53
C TYR A 248 11.89 1.85 16.73
N ARG A 249 11.08 0.82 16.84
CA ARG A 249 11.21 -0.22 17.87
C ARG A 249 11.88 -1.45 17.25
N VAL A 250 13.12 -1.70 17.64
CA VAL A 250 13.97 -2.75 17.05
C VAL A 250 13.94 -4.00 17.92
N PHE A 251 13.55 -5.12 17.34
CA PHE A 251 13.48 -6.43 17.98
C PHE A 251 14.72 -7.28 17.68
N GLY A 252 14.95 -8.32 18.51
CA GLY A 252 16.18 -9.13 18.47
C GLY A 252 16.35 -10.01 17.22
N ASP A 253 15.33 -10.17 16.38
CA ASP A 253 15.40 -10.85 15.08
C ASP A 253 15.65 -9.88 13.90
N GLY A 254 15.79 -8.59 14.19
CA GLY A 254 15.99 -7.52 13.21
C GLY A 254 14.71 -6.91 12.69
N THR A 255 13.54 -7.37 13.09
CA THR A 255 12.28 -6.70 12.77
C THR A 255 12.26 -5.31 13.42
N ILE A 256 11.84 -4.32 12.66
CA ILE A 256 11.69 -2.94 13.12
C ILE A 256 10.23 -2.53 12.96
N GLU A 257 9.57 -2.28 14.09
CA GLU A 257 8.28 -1.61 14.13
C GLU A 257 8.52 -0.11 13.97
N THR A 258 7.81 0.51 13.05
CA THR A 258 7.93 1.94 12.77
C THR A 258 6.58 2.58 12.98
N THR A 259 6.52 3.53 13.93
CA THR A 259 5.32 4.32 14.19
C THR A 259 5.58 5.77 13.81
N LEU A 260 4.82 6.27 12.83
CA LEU A 260 4.74 7.69 12.48
C LEU A 260 3.55 8.31 13.19
N SER A 261 3.77 9.40 13.93
CA SER A 261 2.75 10.11 14.69
C SER A 261 2.76 11.61 14.34
N TYR A 262 1.58 12.18 14.12
CA TYR A 262 1.41 13.58 13.77
C TYR A 262 0.18 14.16 14.46
N ASP A 263 0.35 15.29 15.15
CA ASP A 263 -0.74 16.09 15.69
C ASP A 263 -1.14 17.15 14.67
N PRO A 264 -2.36 17.09 14.08
CA PRO A 264 -2.74 17.96 12.98
C PRO A 264 -2.78 19.44 13.35
N VAL A 265 -2.27 20.26 12.43
CA VAL A 265 -2.39 21.73 12.49
C VAL A 265 -3.47 22.13 11.47
N LYS A 266 -4.60 22.61 11.97
CA LYS A 266 -5.82 22.87 11.19
C LYS A 266 -5.61 23.76 9.98
N GLU A 267 -4.70 24.74 10.08
CA GLU A 267 -4.42 25.71 9.03
C GLU A 267 -3.63 25.15 7.84
N LEU A 268 -3.09 23.92 7.96
CA LEU A 268 -2.31 23.31 6.87
C LEU A 268 -3.17 22.61 5.83
N GLY A 269 -4.45 22.36 6.12
CA GLY A 269 -5.37 21.70 5.18
C GLY A 269 -5.10 20.22 4.98
N ASP A 270 -5.70 19.66 3.92
CA ASP A 270 -5.62 18.24 3.62
C ASP A 270 -4.20 17.79 3.26
N MET A 271 -3.87 16.57 3.67
CA MET A 271 -2.56 15.94 3.45
C MET A 271 -2.68 14.91 2.32
N PRO A 272 -1.83 14.99 1.28
CA PRO A 272 -1.90 14.05 0.16
C PRO A 272 -1.53 12.59 0.48
N GLU A 273 -0.59 12.38 1.41
CA GLU A 273 -0.16 11.04 1.86
C GLU A 273 0.34 11.12 3.31
N PHE A 274 0.14 10.06 4.09
CA PHE A 274 0.70 9.93 5.43
C PHE A 274 1.45 8.61 5.56
N GLY A 275 2.78 8.66 5.48
CA GLY A 275 3.61 7.47 5.46
C GLY A 275 5.10 7.73 5.54
N MET A 276 5.87 6.69 5.21
CA MET A 276 7.33 6.70 5.16
C MET A 276 7.82 6.35 3.76
N MET A 277 8.92 6.97 3.35
CA MET A 277 9.58 6.69 2.08
C MET A 277 10.97 6.12 2.31
N PHE A 278 11.25 5.00 1.62
CA PHE A 278 12.54 4.31 1.59
C PHE A 278 13.11 4.38 0.18
N LYS A 279 14.43 4.37 0.08
CA LYS A 279 15.13 4.15 -1.20
C LYS A 279 16.04 2.95 -1.04
N LEU A 280 15.77 1.91 -1.80
CA LEU A 280 16.58 0.70 -1.89
C LEU A 280 17.47 0.77 -3.13
N ASP A 281 18.49 -0.07 -3.21
CA ASP A 281 19.28 -0.21 -4.43
C ASP A 281 18.37 -0.62 -5.62
N ALA A 282 18.68 -0.15 -6.81
CA ALA A 282 17.92 -0.45 -8.03
C ALA A 282 17.90 -1.94 -8.40
N ASP A 283 18.83 -2.74 -7.89
CA ASP A 283 18.84 -4.19 -8.07
C ASP A 283 17.68 -4.91 -7.35
N TYR A 284 17.04 -4.26 -6.38
CA TYR A 284 15.79 -4.72 -5.77
C TYR A 284 14.60 -4.38 -6.66
N ASP A 285 14.50 -5.04 -7.80
CA ASP A 285 13.62 -4.71 -8.92
C ASP A 285 12.33 -5.53 -8.99
N THR A 286 12.10 -6.44 -8.05
CA THR A 286 10.93 -7.33 -8.01
C THR A 286 10.12 -7.06 -6.76
N VAL A 287 8.81 -6.84 -6.91
CA VAL A 287 7.88 -6.69 -5.79
C VAL A 287 6.85 -7.81 -5.77
N LYS A 288 6.68 -8.42 -4.59
CA LYS A 288 5.65 -9.43 -4.32
C LYS A 288 4.82 -8.97 -3.13
N TRP A 289 3.48 -8.94 -3.29
CA TRP A 289 2.59 -8.47 -2.23
C TRP A 289 1.35 -9.35 -2.05
N TYR A 290 0.82 -9.35 -0.85
CA TYR A 290 -0.52 -9.81 -0.53
C TYR A 290 -1.40 -8.61 -0.20
N GLY A 291 -2.42 -8.38 -1.01
CA GLY A 291 -3.34 -7.24 -0.94
C GLY A 291 -4.24 -7.18 -2.15
N LEU A 292 -4.78 -6.00 -2.45
CA LEU A 292 -5.55 -5.79 -3.68
C LEU A 292 -4.62 -5.71 -4.89
N GLY A 293 -5.08 -6.28 -6.01
CA GLY A 293 -4.35 -6.34 -7.28
C GLY A 293 -5.19 -6.91 -8.42
N PRO A 294 -4.54 -7.32 -9.53
CA PRO A 294 -3.13 -7.19 -9.85
C PRO A 294 -2.69 -5.76 -10.20
N GLN A 295 -3.62 -4.90 -10.65
CA GLN A 295 -3.34 -3.53 -11.04
C GLN A 295 -3.25 -2.59 -9.83
N GLU A 296 -2.92 -1.33 -10.08
CA GLU A 296 -2.92 -0.29 -9.05
C GLU A 296 -4.31 -0.07 -8.46
N THR A 297 -4.34 0.24 -7.17
CA THR A 297 -5.56 0.60 -6.43
C THR A 297 -5.32 1.84 -5.57
N TYR A 298 -6.36 2.65 -5.37
CA TYR A 298 -6.37 3.86 -4.56
C TYR A 298 -7.65 3.88 -3.74
N GLU A 299 -7.77 4.72 -2.72
CA GLU A 299 -8.92 4.75 -1.82
C GLU A 299 -10.26 4.91 -2.56
N ASP A 300 -10.27 5.71 -3.61
CA ASP A 300 -11.43 5.95 -4.49
C ASP A 300 -11.48 5.03 -5.72
N ARG A 301 -10.57 4.04 -5.81
CA ARG A 301 -10.45 3.15 -6.97
C ARG A 301 -9.86 1.79 -6.55
N GLN A 302 -10.66 0.99 -5.85
CA GLN A 302 -10.21 -0.30 -5.31
C GLN A 302 -11.21 -1.46 -5.46
N HIS A 303 -12.45 -1.20 -5.90
CA HIS A 303 -13.49 -2.22 -5.98
C HIS A 303 -13.21 -3.25 -7.08
N GLY A 304 -12.55 -2.84 -8.16
CA GLY A 304 -12.08 -3.74 -9.21
C GLY A 304 -10.87 -4.60 -8.82
N GLY A 305 -10.20 -4.26 -7.71
CA GLY A 305 -9.08 -5.03 -7.17
C GLY A 305 -9.54 -6.29 -6.45
N LYS A 306 -8.81 -7.39 -6.61
CA LYS A 306 -9.07 -8.66 -5.90
C LYS A 306 -7.99 -8.92 -4.89
N TYR A 307 -8.36 -9.47 -3.74
CA TYR A 307 -7.38 -9.98 -2.79
C TYR A 307 -6.63 -11.17 -3.37
N GLY A 308 -5.31 -11.16 -3.23
CA GLY A 308 -4.45 -12.22 -3.73
C GLY A 308 -2.97 -11.95 -3.45
N VAL A 309 -2.14 -12.94 -3.75
CA VAL A 309 -0.68 -12.79 -3.77
C VAL A 309 -0.26 -12.55 -5.21
N TYR A 310 0.39 -11.41 -5.44
CA TYR A 310 0.82 -10.96 -6.75
C TYR A 310 2.32 -10.68 -6.76
N GLU A 311 2.91 -10.70 -7.95
CA GLU A 311 4.33 -10.39 -8.16
C GLU A 311 4.51 -9.71 -9.52
N ASN A 312 5.31 -8.64 -9.59
CA ASN A 312 5.71 -7.99 -10.83
C ASN A 312 7.09 -7.32 -10.67
N LYS A 313 7.59 -6.73 -11.76
CA LYS A 313 8.75 -5.86 -11.70
C LYS A 313 8.36 -4.47 -11.19
N VAL A 314 9.26 -3.82 -10.49
CA VAL A 314 9.08 -2.43 -10.03
C VAL A 314 8.79 -1.49 -11.21
N ALA A 315 9.44 -1.70 -12.35
CA ALA A 315 9.20 -0.92 -13.56
C ALA A 315 7.77 -1.06 -14.11
N ASP A 316 7.14 -2.24 -13.94
CA ASP A 316 5.77 -2.49 -14.41
C ASP A 316 4.71 -1.69 -13.63
N ASN A 317 5.08 -1.08 -12.50
CA ASN A 317 4.20 -0.23 -11.70
C ASN A 317 4.12 1.22 -12.23
N ILE A 318 4.95 1.61 -13.18
CA ILE A 318 4.81 2.89 -13.90
C ILE A 318 3.73 2.70 -14.97
N ALA A 319 2.63 3.41 -14.81
CA ALA A 319 1.59 3.43 -15.83
C ALA A 319 1.99 4.35 -17.00
N GLU A 320 1.81 3.87 -18.22
CA GLU A 320 2.09 4.61 -19.47
C GLU A 320 1.05 5.72 -19.74
N TYR A 321 0.86 6.62 -18.79
CA TYR A 321 0.10 7.85 -18.98
C TYR A 321 0.91 8.83 -19.85
N LEU A 322 0.25 9.73 -20.56
CA LEU A 322 0.94 10.69 -21.44
C LEU A 322 1.93 11.58 -20.68
N VAL A 323 1.62 11.92 -19.45
CA VAL A 323 2.48 12.67 -18.55
C VAL A 323 2.76 11.78 -17.34
N PRO A 324 4.02 11.64 -16.90
CA PRO A 324 4.36 10.95 -15.66
C PRO A 324 3.54 11.51 -14.50
N GLN A 325 2.92 10.62 -13.73
CA GLN A 325 2.03 10.97 -12.64
C GLN A 325 1.94 9.83 -11.64
N GLU A 326 1.17 10.00 -10.56
CA GLU A 326 0.95 8.94 -9.58
C GLU A 326 0.46 7.66 -10.25
N SER A 327 1.10 6.55 -9.91
CA SER A 327 0.78 5.22 -10.40
C SER A 327 1.30 4.14 -9.46
N GLY A 328 0.86 2.91 -9.68
CA GLY A 328 1.43 1.70 -9.08
C GLY A 328 1.11 1.47 -7.60
N ASN A 329 0.31 2.31 -6.93
CA ASN A 329 -0.08 2.07 -5.55
C ASN A 329 -0.93 0.79 -5.39
N LYS A 330 -0.82 0.14 -4.24
CA LYS A 330 -1.60 -1.04 -3.84
C LYS A 330 -2.24 -0.77 -2.48
N CYS A 331 -3.57 -0.89 -2.40
CA CYS A 331 -4.31 -0.76 -1.15
C CYS A 331 -4.48 -2.10 -0.46
N ARG A 332 -4.79 -2.04 0.84
CA ARG A 332 -5.08 -3.22 1.66
C ARG A 332 -3.95 -4.26 1.65
N VAL A 333 -2.70 -3.81 1.60
CA VAL A 333 -1.53 -4.69 1.60
C VAL A 333 -1.24 -5.19 3.02
N ARG A 334 -1.12 -6.52 3.18
CA ARG A 334 -0.73 -7.16 4.44
C ARG A 334 0.77 -7.30 4.55
N TYR A 335 1.39 -7.66 3.44
CA TYR A 335 2.85 -7.62 3.29
C TYR A 335 3.26 -7.32 1.86
N ALA A 336 4.44 -6.75 1.73
CA ALA A 336 5.15 -6.60 0.46
C ALA A 336 6.63 -6.94 0.63
N LYS A 337 7.18 -7.70 -0.30
CA LYS A 337 8.61 -8.03 -0.40
C LYS A 337 9.18 -7.30 -1.61
N VAL A 338 10.24 -6.53 -1.41
CA VAL A 338 10.99 -5.88 -2.50
C VAL A 338 12.34 -6.58 -2.57
N MET A 339 12.62 -7.25 -3.68
CA MET A 339 13.66 -8.28 -3.75
C MET A 339 14.59 -8.11 -4.95
N ASP A 340 15.84 -8.58 -4.77
CA ASP A 340 16.80 -8.81 -5.86
C ASP A 340 16.55 -10.17 -6.55
N LYS A 341 17.35 -10.47 -7.59
CA LYS A 341 17.30 -11.73 -8.34
C LYS A 341 17.62 -12.98 -7.49
N LYS A 342 18.17 -12.82 -6.30
CA LYS A 342 18.48 -13.89 -5.36
C LYS A 342 17.42 -14.06 -4.27
N GLY A 343 16.35 -13.27 -4.32
CA GLY A 343 15.29 -13.25 -3.32
C GLY A 343 15.65 -12.55 -2.02
N ARG A 344 16.77 -11.81 -1.98
CA ARG A 344 17.15 -10.97 -0.83
C ARG A 344 16.53 -9.60 -0.99
N GLY A 345 16.21 -8.95 0.10
CA GLY A 345 15.61 -7.63 0.06
C GLY A 345 14.95 -7.24 1.38
N MET A 346 13.87 -6.51 1.27
CA MET A 346 13.11 -6.06 2.43
C MET A 346 11.66 -6.55 2.38
N LEU A 347 11.19 -7.04 3.50
CA LEU A 347 9.80 -7.33 3.81
C LEU A 347 9.22 -6.15 4.57
N PHE A 348 8.10 -5.62 4.09
CA PHE A 348 7.24 -4.66 4.78
C PHE A 348 5.91 -5.32 5.10
N PHE A 349 5.37 -5.12 6.30
CA PHE A 349 4.09 -5.73 6.66
C PHE A 349 3.34 -4.90 7.70
N GLY A 350 2.03 -5.10 7.78
CA GLY A 350 1.15 -4.35 8.67
C GLY A 350 -0.31 -4.64 8.42
N ASP A 351 -1.18 -3.90 9.09
CA ASP A 351 -2.62 -3.98 8.85
C ASP A 351 -3.03 -2.98 7.78
N GLU A 352 -3.40 -3.50 6.60
CA GLU A 352 -3.96 -2.73 5.49
C GLU A 352 -3.11 -1.54 5.00
N LEU A 353 -1.85 -1.79 4.70
CA LEU A 353 -0.96 -0.76 4.17
C LEU A 353 -1.42 -0.23 2.80
N SER A 354 -1.22 1.06 2.57
CA SER A 354 -1.05 1.65 1.24
C SER A 354 0.42 1.52 0.87
N PHE A 355 0.72 0.81 -0.22
CA PHE A 355 2.09 0.43 -0.58
C PHE A 355 2.40 0.71 -2.04
N SER A 356 3.53 1.33 -2.32
CA SER A 356 4.06 1.43 -3.68
C SER A 356 5.56 1.14 -3.74
N ALA A 357 5.99 0.56 -4.85
CA ALA A 357 7.40 0.38 -5.20
C ALA A 357 7.60 0.83 -6.65
N LEU A 358 8.33 1.92 -6.84
CA LEU A 358 8.52 2.61 -8.12
C LEU A 358 10.00 2.89 -8.36
N PRO A 359 10.46 3.05 -9.62
CA PRO A 359 11.84 3.43 -9.91
C PRO A 359 12.14 4.92 -9.69
N TYR A 360 11.14 5.73 -9.32
CA TYR A 360 11.23 7.18 -9.18
C TYR A 360 10.54 7.68 -7.91
N THR A 361 11.05 8.78 -7.37
CA THR A 361 10.38 9.52 -6.31
C THR A 361 9.17 10.29 -6.86
N PRO A 362 8.20 10.67 -5.99
CA PRO A 362 7.11 11.56 -6.41
C PRO A 362 7.58 12.86 -7.07
N HIS A 363 8.73 13.40 -6.62
CA HIS A 363 9.29 14.64 -7.16
C HIS A 363 9.89 14.47 -8.55
N GLU A 364 10.55 13.34 -8.83
CA GLU A 364 11.08 13.04 -10.16
C GLU A 364 9.95 12.83 -11.17
N LEU A 365 8.89 12.13 -10.80
CA LEU A 365 7.71 11.97 -11.64
C LEU A 365 7.00 13.30 -11.92
N GLU A 366 6.82 14.14 -10.89
CA GLU A 366 6.15 15.44 -11.02
C GLU A 366 6.93 16.43 -11.87
N ASN A 367 8.26 16.37 -11.85
CA ASN A 367 9.12 17.30 -12.60
C ASN A 367 9.25 16.94 -14.08
N ALA A 368 8.86 15.73 -14.49
CA ALA A 368 8.93 15.29 -15.88
C ALA A 368 7.62 15.59 -16.62
N ALA A 369 7.66 16.34 -17.69
CA ALA A 369 6.52 16.55 -18.59
C ALA A 369 6.33 15.37 -19.55
N HIS A 370 7.38 14.57 -19.78
CA HIS A 370 7.37 13.39 -20.66
C HIS A 370 8.22 12.26 -20.07
N HIS A 371 7.90 11.01 -20.40
CA HIS A 371 8.64 9.84 -19.89
C HIS A 371 10.15 9.87 -20.22
N PHE A 372 10.55 10.41 -21.36
CA PHE A 372 11.96 10.53 -21.74
C PHE A 372 12.76 11.57 -20.92
N GLU A 373 12.09 12.39 -20.13
CA GLU A 373 12.72 13.37 -19.22
C GLU A 373 13.01 12.77 -17.83
N LEU A 374 12.48 11.58 -17.55
CA LEU A 374 12.76 10.86 -16.31
C LEU A 374 14.27 10.51 -16.24
N PRO A 375 14.90 10.64 -15.07
CA PRO A 375 16.31 10.34 -14.91
C PRO A 375 16.57 8.82 -15.11
N PRO A 376 17.84 8.42 -15.33
CA PRO A 376 18.20 7.01 -15.22
C PRO A 376 17.82 6.45 -13.85
N VAL A 377 17.36 5.19 -13.82
CA VAL A 377 16.95 4.52 -12.57
C VAL A 377 18.19 4.26 -11.71
N HIS A 378 18.19 4.80 -10.48
CA HIS A 378 19.27 4.65 -9.52
C HIS A 378 18.87 3.89 -8.26
N TYR A 379 17.57 3.75 -8.01
CA TYR A 379 17.02 3.12 -6.82
C TYR A 379 15.61 2.59 -7.07
N THR A 380 15.14 1.77 -6.15
CA THR A 380 13.73 1.45 -5.98
C THR A 380 13.19 2.28 -4.82
N VAL A 381 12.22 3.12 -5.11
CA VAL A 381 11.52 3.95 -4.12
C VAL A 381 10.33 3.18 -3.58
N VAL A 382 10.35 2.91 -2.28
CA VAL A 382 9.25 2.25 -1.56
C VAL A 382 8.55 3.28 -0.70
N ARG A 383 7.24 3.43 -0.87
CA ARG A 383 6.39 4.21 0.02
C ARG A 383 5.47 3.27 0.77
N VAL A 384 5.49 3.36 2.09
CA VAL A 384 4.62 2.62 3.00
C VAL A 384 3.80 3.65 3.75
N ALA A 385 2.50 3.68 3.50
CA ALA A 385 1.63 4.71 4.03
C ALA A 385 0.39 4.11 4.71
N LYS A 386 -0.18 4.88 5.63
CA LYS A 386 -1.50 4.60 6.19
C LYS A 386 -2.57 4.74 5.10
N LYS A 387 -2.47 5.87 4.37
CA LYS A 387 -3.44 6.24 3.33
C LYS A 387 -2.83 7.29 2.41
N GLN A 388 -3.27 7.30 1.16
CA GLN A 388 -3.18 8.43 0.24
C GLN A 388 -4.57 9.01 0.03
N MET A 389 -4.68 10.31 -0.26
CA MET A 389 -5.94 10.87 -0.76
C MET A 389 -6.30 10.26 -2.11
N GLY A 390 -7.59 10.16 -2.41
CA GLY A 390 -8.09 9.67 -3.69
C GLY A 390 -7.51 10.43 -4.88
N VAL A 391 -7.51 9.77 -6.04
CA VAL A 391 -6.86 10.26 -7.27
C VAL A 391 -7.83 10.81 -8.32
N GLY A 392 -9.13 10.78 -8.05
CA GLY A 392 -10.20 11.19 -8.94
C GLY A 392 -11.19 12.18 -8.31
N GLY A 393 -12.20 12.52 -9.07
CA GLY A 393 -13.35 13.34 -8.71
C GLY A 393 -14.48 13.05 -9.70
N ASP A 394 -15.56 13.85 -9.69
CA ASP A 394 -16.73 13.61 -10.54
C ASP A 394 -16.48 13.79 -12.04
N ASP A 395 -15.38 14.42 -12.41
CA ASP A 395 -14.97 14.60 -13.79
C ASP A 395 -13.45 14.38 -13.97
N SER A 396 -12.97 14.52 -15.21
CA SER A 396 -11.55 14.40 -15.56
C SER A 396 -10.88 15.75 -15.83
N TRP A 397 -11.50 16.86 -15.44
CA TRP A 397 -11.01 18.23 -15.69
C TRP A 397 -10.57 18.97 -14.44
N GLY A 398 -10.65 18.35 -13.27
CA GLY A 398 -10.20 18.97 -12.04
C GLY A 398 -11.27 19.04 -10.94
N ALA A 399 -12.26 18.15 -10.94
CA ALA A 399 -13.11 17.97 -9.78
C ALA A 399 -12.28 17.55 -8.55
N HIS A 400 -12.62 18.08 -7.39
CA HIS A 400 -11.96 17.72 -6.15
C HIS A 400 -12.28 16.28 -5.77
N THR A 401 -11.35 15.63 -5.11
CA THR A 401 -11.56 14.34 -4.44
C THR A 401 -12.68 14.47 -3.42
N HIS A 402 -13.58 13.49 -3.34
CA HIS A 402 -14.65 13.46 -2.37
C HIS A 402 -14.12 13.36 -0.94
N PRO A 403 -14.80 13.97 0.05
CA PRO A 403 -14.31 14.04 1.43
C PRO A 403 -13.98 12.68 2.07
N GLU A 404 -14.74 11.63 1.75
CA GLU A 404 -14.55 10.28 2.27
C GLU A 404 -13.22 9.63 1.82
N TYR A 405 -12.63 10.14 0.73
CA TYR A 405 -11.34 9.67 0.20
C TYR A 405 -10.17 10.56 0.59
N LEU A 406 -10.40 11.60 1.39
CA LEU A 406 -9.34 12.41 1.99
C LEU A 406 -8.76 11.72 3.24
N LEU A 407 -7.62 12.20 3.71
CA LEU A 407 -7.10 11.82 5.02
C LEU A 407 -7.85 12.64 6.07
N ASP A 408 -8.25 11.97 7.16
CA ASP A 408 -8.82 12.68 8.30
C ASP A 408 -7.70 13.34 9.10
N VAL A 409 -7.66 14.67 9.04
CA VAL A 409 -6.70 15.52 9.76
C VAL A 409 -7.38 16.26 10.94
N SER A 410 -8.56 15.80 11.39
CA SER A 410 -9.26 16.38 12.52
C SER A 410 -8.74 15.89 13.87
N GLU A 411 -8.12 14.70 13.90
CA GLU A 411 -7.59 14.06 15.10
C GLU A 411 -6.13 13.65 14.90
N LYS A 412 -5.45 13.30 16.00
CA LYS A 412 -4.09 12.77 15.96
C LYS A 412 -3.97 11.58 14.98
N MET A 413 -3.02 11.65 14.09
CA MET A 413 -2.74 10.60 13.12
C MET A 413 -1.61 9.72 13.63
N GLU A 414 -1.86 8.42 13.68
CA GLU A 414 -0.84 7.42 13.95
C GLU A 414 -0.85 6.34 12.87
N PHE A 415 0.34 5.88 12.51
CA PHE A 415 0.53 4.83 11.54
C PHE A 415 1.69 3.92 11.95
N THR A 416 1.41 2.63 12.14
CA THR A 416 2.41 1.63 12.53
C THR A 416 2.50 0.55 11.47
N PHE A 417 3.72 0.23 11.09
CA PHE A 417 4.05 -0.89 10.22
C PHE A 417 5.39 -1.50 10.64
N TRP A 418 5.69 -2.66 10.12
CA TRP A 418 6.92 -3.39 10.41
C TRP A 418 7.72 -3.59 9.13
N PHE A 419 9.04 -3.63 9.26
CA PHE A 419 9.90 -4.09 8.19
C PHE A 419 11.07 -4.92 8.69
N ARG A 420 11.62 -5.74 7.80
CA ARG A 420 12.78 -6.59 8.07
C ARG A 420 13.50 -6.92 6.77
N GLY A 421 14.84 -7.13 6.85
CA GLY A 421 15.62 -7.77 5.78
C GLY A 421 15.21 -9.24 5.58
N ILE A 422 15.29 -9.74 4.38
CA ILE A 422 15.01 -11.14 4.00
C ILE A 422 16.11 -11.69 3.11
#